data_f9379a5a69d0a9f925d6bdd373f2334f
#
_entry.id   f9379a5a69d0a9f925d6bdd373f2334f
#
_cell.length_a   1.000
_cell.length_b   1.000
_cell.length_c   1.000
_cell.angle_alpha   90.00
_cell.angle_beta   90.00
_cell.angle_gamma   90.00
#
_symmetry.space_group_name_H-M   'P 1'
#
loop_
_entity.id
_entity.type
_entity.pdbx_description
1 polymer ?
#
loop_
_entity_poly.entity_id
_entity_poly.type
_entity_poly.pdbx_seq_one_letter_code
_entity_poly.pdbx_strand_id
1 'polypeptide(L)'
;SRKDFPILSREIQGNILTYLDNAASSQKPMEVLEGIKQFESNDYSNVHRGLHTLSVLSTSAYEESRKIVQKFLNAKSSDEIIFTSGGTDSVNLVASSYADENLSQGDEIIITTMEHHANIVPWHFLRERKGIQIKWIDCDQNGKFDINQFEKAITSKTKFIAVTQMSNVLGASPNIKNIIDLSHSQGIPVLIDGCQGVVHEKIDVQELDRAFYLFSGHKLYGPNGIGILY
;
A
#
# COMPACT_ATOMS: atom_id res chain seq x y z
N SER A 1 20.78 -9.89 7.47
CA SER A 1 22.03 -9.20 7.88
C SER A 1 22.58 -8.39 6.69
N ARG A 2 23.62 -7.54 6.89
CA ARG A 2 24.25 -6.79 5.79
C ARG A 2 24.76 -7.71 4.67
N LYS A 3 25.19 -8.93 5.01
CA LYS A 3 25.71 -9.93 4.07
C LYS A 3 24.65 -10.45 3.09
N ASP A 4 23.39 -10.35 3.46
CA ASP A 4 22.29 -10.82 2.63
C ASP A 4 22.00 -9.86 1.47
N PHE A 5 22.54 -8.63 1.53
CA PHE A 5 22.36 -7.58 0.53
C PHE A 5 23.66 -7.31 -0.23
N PRO A 6 23.86 -7.89 -1.42
CA PRO A 6 25.15 -7.84 -2.14
C PRO A 6 25.60 -6.42 -2.48
N ILE A 7 24.67 -5.52 -2.78
CA ILE A 7 24.99 -4.13 -3.09
C ILE A 7 25.69 -3.39 -1.94
N LEU A 8 25.44 -3.79 -0.70
CA LEU A 8 26.01 -3.14 0.47
C LEU A 8 27.52 -3.44 0.67
N SER A 9 28.07 -4.42 -0.05
CA SER A 9 29.51 -4.68 -0.09
C SER A 9 30.26 -3.79 -1.07
N ARG A 10 29.54 -3.01 -1.90
CA ARG A 10 30.14 -2.12 -2.91
C ARG A 10 30.91 -0.99 -2.26
N GLU A 11 32.04 -0.64 -2.83
CA GLU A 11 32.78 0.57 -2.51
C GLU A 11 32.40 1.72 -3.46
N ILE A 12 32.21 2.91 -2.91
CA ILE A 12 31.98 4.15 -3.65
C ILE A 12 32.99 5.20 -3.16
N GLN A 13 33.82 5.70 -4.06
CA GLN A 13 34.88 6.67 -3.75
C GLN A 13 35.81 6.20 -2.61
N GLY A 14 36.17 4.91 -2.61
CA GLY A 14 37.05 4.29 -1.61
C GLY A 14 36.42 4.01 -0.24
N ASN A 15 35.11 4.19 -0.10
CA ASN A 15 34.37 3.91 1.14
C ASN A 15 33.31 2.82 0.90
N ILE A 16 33.12 1.94 1.88
CA ILE A 16 32.03 0.95 1.84
C ILE A 16 30.68 1.70 1.85
N LEU A 17 29.79 1.32 0.93
CA LEU A 17 28.47 1.92 0.78
C LEU A 17 27.70 1.93 2.09
N THR A 18 27.29 3.12 2.52
CA THR A 18 26.25 3.32 3.54
C THR A 18 24.98 3.81 2.84
N TYR A 19 23.93 2.98 2.85
CA TYR A 19 22.66 3.29 2.20
C TYR A 19 21.62 3.63 3.27
N LEU A 20 21.09 4.86 3.25
CA LEU A 20 20.15 5.39 4.26
C LEU A 20 18.80 5.81 3.66
N ASP A 21 18.54 5.49 2.39
CA ASP A 21 17.35 5.92 1.66
C ASP A 21 16.33 4.77 1.48
N ASN A 22 16.21 3.89 2.49
CA ASN A 22 15.27 2.75 2.42
C ASN A 22 13.80 3.18 2.41
N ALA A 23 13.47 4.36 2.94
CA ALA A 23 12.11 4.90 2.90
C ALA A 23 11.66 5.22 1.46
N ALA A 24 12.58 5.57 0.57
CA ALA A 24 12.29 5.74 -0.86
C ALA A 24 12.21 4.39 -1.57
N SER A 25 13.22 3.51 -1.40
CA SER A 25 13.25 2.16 -1.96
C SER A 25 14.26 1.29 -1.21
N SER A 26 13.87 0.11 -0.74
CA SER A 26 14.78 -0.81 -0.07
C SER A 26 15.69 -1.53 -1.06
N GLN A 27 16.89 -1.89 -0.59
CA GLN A 27 17.77 -2.79 -1.34
C GLN A 27 17.21 -4.22 -1.30
N LYS A 28 17.55 -5.02 -2.31
CA LYS A 28 17.04 -6.38 -2.44
C LYS A 28 18.03 -7.39 -1.86
N PRO A 29 17.58 -8.31 -1.02
CA PRO A 29 18.42 -9.41 -0.55
C PRO A 29 18.72 -10.39 -1.69
N MET A 30 19.77 -11.18 -1.52
CA MET A 30 20.25 -12.15 -2.53
C MET A 30 19.13 -13.13 -2.90
N GLU A 31 18.36 -13.60 -1.93
CA GLU A 31 17.25 -14.54 -2.14
C GLU A 31 16.23 -14.02 -3.15
N VAL A 32 15.91 -12.72 -3.08
CA VAL A 32 14.98 -12.08 -4.03
C VAL A 32 15.61 -11.99 -5.42
N LEU A 33 16.89 -11.61 -5.51
CA LEU A 33 17.57 -11.48 -6.80
C LEU A 33 17.71 -12.83 -7.48
N GLU A 34 18.10 -13.87 -6.74
CA GLU A 34 18.23 -15.23 -7.26
C GLU A 34 16.88 -15.84 -7.60
N GLY A 35 15.84 -15.60 -6.78
CA GLY A 35 14.49 -16.06 -7.06
C GLY A 35 13.93 -15.51 -8.37
N ILE A 36 14.12 -14.21 -8.63
CA ILE A 36 13.74 -13.60 -9.92
C ILE A 36 14.52 -14.25 -11.08
N LYS A 37 15.85 -14.36 -10.95
CA LYS A 37 16.69 -14.97 -11.97
C LYS A 37 16.29 -16.42 -12.25
N GLN A 38 16.04 -17.19 -11.20
CA GLN A 38 15.63 -18.60 -11.31
C GLN A 38 14.31 -18.73 -12.06
N PHE A 39 13.31 -17.93 -11.68
CA PHE A 39 12.00 -17.95 -12.33
C PHE A 39 12.08 -17.56 -13.81
N GLU A 40 12.73 -16.42 -14.11
CA GLU A 40 12.88 -15.93 -15.49
C GLU A 40 13.68 -16.88 -16.38
N SER A 41 14.65 -17.63 -15.82
CA SER A 41 15.51 -18.52 -16.59
C SER A 41 14.91 -19.90 -16.83
N ASN A 42 13.98 -20.38 -15.99
CA ASN A 42 13.56 -21.77 -16.01
C ASN A 42 12.04 -21.97 -16.16
N ASP A 43 11.22 -21.09 -15.58
CA ASP A 43 9.78 -21.36 -15.41
C ASP A 43 8.88 -20.31 -16.04
N TYR A 44 9.46 -19.19 -16.54
CA TYR A 44 8.67 -18.07 -17.05
C TYR A 44 7.80 -18.45 -18.23
N SER A 45 6.51 -18.13 -18.13
CA SER A 45 5.51 -18.20 -19.20
C SER A 45 4.29 -17.35 -18.85
N ASN A 46 3.31 -17.29 -19.75
CA ASN A 46 2.02 -16.66 -19.45
C ASN A 46 1.27 -17.45 -18.37
N VAL A 47 0.55 -16.72 -17.51
CA VAL A 47 -0.27 -17.29 -16.44
C VAL A 47 -1.71 -17.53 -16.88
N HIS A 48 -2.39 -18.52 -16.29
CA HIS A 48 -3.82 -18.85 -16.35
C HIS A 48 -4.37 -19.46 -17.66
N ARG A 49 -3.78 -19.22 -18.84
CA ARG A 49 -4.41 -19.60 -20.12
C ARG A 49 -3.66 -20.64 -20.93
N GLY A 50 -2.46 -21.01 -20.54
CA GLY A 50 -1.67 -22.02 -21.25
C GLY A 50 -1.90 -23.42 -20.70
N LEU A 51 -1.90 -24.41 -21.59
CA LEU A 51 -2.04 -25.84 -21.22
C LEU A 51 -0.69 -26.57 -21.16
N HIS A 52 0.41 -25.92 -21.54
CA HIS A 52 1.74 -26.49 -21.52
C HIS A 52 2.41 -26.33 -20.13
N THR A 53 3.41 -27.16 -19.87
CA THR A 53 4.07 -27.28 -18.55
C THR A 53 4.52 -25.93 -17.96
N LEU A 54 5.21 -25.08 -18.75
CA LEU A 54 5.69 -23.78 -18.24
C LEU A 54 4.54 -22.87 -17.80
N SER A 55 3.43 -22.85 -18.53
CA SER A 55 2.26 -22.04 -18.12
C SER A 55 1.63 -22.56 -16.82
N VAL A 56 1.61 -23.87 -16.60
CA VAL A 56 1.15 -24.46 -15.35
C VAL A 56 2.07 -24.07 -14.19
N LEU A 57 3.40 -24.17 -14.39
CA LEU A 57 4.39 -23.77 -13.38
C LEU A 57 4.29 -22.29 -13.04
N SER A 58 4.25 -21.41 -14.05
CA SER A 58 4.09 -19.97 -13.85
C SER A 58 2.79 -19.63 -13.13
N THR A 59 1.68 -20.26 -13.50
CA THR A 59 0.37 -20.06 -12.82
C THR A 59 0.45 -20.51 -11.36
N SER A 60 1.05 -21.67 -11.09
CA SER A 60 1.21 -22.18 -9.73
C SER A 60 2.05 -21.25 -8.87
N ALA A 61 3.17 -20.74 -9.39
CA ALA A 61 4.04 -19.78 -8.70
C ALA A 61 3.31 -18.46 -8.40
N TYR A 62 2.53 -17.96 -9.37
CA TYR A 62 1.74 -16.73 -9.22
C TYR A 62 0.67 -16.87 -8.12
N GLU A 63 -0.09 -17.95 -8.14
CA GLU A 63 -1.15 -18.18 -7.14
C GLU A 63 -0.57 -18.51 -5.74
N GLU A 64 0.57 -19.19 -5.69
CA GLU A 64 1.26 -19.41 -4.40
C GLU A 64 1.78 -18.08 -3.81
N SER A 65 2.30 -17.19 -4.64
CA SER A 65 2.69 -15.83 -4.21
C SER A 65 1.51 -15.07 -3.62
N ARG A 66 0.31 -15.20 -4.22
CA ARG A 66 -0.93 -14.61 -3.70
C ARG A 66 -1.30 -15.16 -2.32
N LYS A 67 -1.17 -16.47 -2.12
CA LYS A 67 -1.42 -17.12 -0.82
C LYS A 67 -0.39 -16.73 0.24
N ILE A 68 0.88 -16.52 -0.15
CA ILE A 68 1.91 -16.01 0.76
C ILE A 68 1.54 -14.61 1.24
N VAL A 69 1.14 -13.71 0.34
CA VAL A 69 0.68 -12.37 0.70
C VAL A 69 -0.59 -12.42 1.56
N GLN A 70 -1.54 -13.29 1.23
CA GLN A 70 -2.74 -13.53 2.05
C GLN A 70 -2.36 -13.85 3.50
N LYS A 71 -1.44 -14.80 3.70
CA LYS A 71 -0.97 -15.19 5.04
C LYS A 71 -0.21 -14.06 5.73
N PHE A 72 0.63 -13.34 4.97
CA PHE A 72 1.41 -12.22 5.50
C PHE A 72 0.51 -11.10 6.05
N LEU A 73 -0.59 -10.79 5.38
CA LEU A 73 -1.57 -9.79 5.80
C LEU A 73 -2.65 -10.35 6.74
N ASN A 74 -2.68 -11.66 6.99
CA ASN A 74 -3.76 -12.36 7.68
C ASN A 74 -5.13 -12.14 7.02
N ALA A 75 -5.20 -12.09 5.68
CA ALA A 75 -6.46 -12.00 4.95
C ALA A 75 -7.23 -13.32 4.97
N LYS A 76 -8.57 -13.28 4.92
CA LYS A 76 -9.44 -14.48 4.99
C LYS A 76 -9.33 -15.33 3.72
N SER A 77 -9.23 -14.68 2.55
CA SER A 77 -9.14 -15.35 1.25
C SER A 77 -8.00 -14.75 0.42
N SER A 78 -7.39 -15.59 -0.42
CA SER A 78 -6.47 -15.11 -1.45
C SER A 78 -7.15 -14.22 -2.50
N ASP A 79 -8.47 -14.33 -2.64
CA ASP A 79 -9.25 -13.50 -3.57
C ASP A 79 -9.32 -12.03 -3.14
N GLU A 80 -9.03 -11.75 -1.86
CA GLU A 80 -8.92 -10.39 -1.34
C GLU A 80 -7.58 -9.72 -1.68
N ILE A 81 -6.63 -10.44 -2.28
CA ILE A 81 -5.32 -9.93 -2.65
C ILE A 81 -5.29 -9.59 -4.14
N ILE A 82 -5.08 -8.33 -4.44
CA ILE A 82 -4.97 -7.81 -5.79
C ILE A 82 -3.53 -7.37 -6.04
N PHE A 83 -2.88 -7.92 -7.06
CA PHE A 83 -1.57 -7.46 -7.52
C PHE A 83 -1.75 -6.23 -8.42
N THR A 84 -0.95 -5.20 -8.16
CA THR A 84 -0.91 -3.94 -8.91
C THR A 84 0.53 -3.63 -9.32
N SER A 85 0.76 -2.54 -10.04
CA SER A 85 2.12 -2.11 -10.42
C SER A 85 2.86 -1.39 -9.27
N GLY A 86 2.19 -1.11 -8.16
CA GLY A 86 2.75 -0.39 -7.00
C GLY A 86 1.65 0.30 -6.19
N GLY A 87 2.02 0.94 -5.07
CA GLY A 87 1.07 1.63 -4.21
C GLY A 87 0.29 2.74 -4.93
N THR A 88 0.93 3.49 -5.81
CA THR A 88 0.26 4.51 -6.63
C THR A 88 -0.85 3.90 -7.48
N ASP A 89 -0.59 2.77 -8.14
CA ASP A 89 -1.58 2.06 -8.95
C ASP A 89 -2.73 1.53 -8.07
N SER A 90 -2.41 1.03 -6.88
CA SER A 90 -3.40 0.58 -5.90
C SER A 90 -4.37 1.69 -5.49
N VAL A 91 -3.87 2.90 -5.18
CA VAL A 91 -4.75 4.05 -4.85
C VAL A 91 -5.60 4.45 -6.05
N ASN A 92 -4.99 4.53 -7.25
CA ASN A 92 -5.72 4.85 -8.48
C ASN A 92 -6.81 3.81 -8.78
N LEU A 93 -6.54 2.52 -8.54
CA LEU A 93 -7.54 1.47 -8.72
C LEU A 93 -8.73 1.68 -7.78
N VAL A 94 -8.51 1.94 -6.49
CA VAL A 94 -9.59 2.23 -5.55
C VAL A 94 -10.35 3.50 -5.93
N ALA A 95 -9.64 4.56 -6.33
CA ALA A 95 -10.24 5.83 -6.72
C ALA A 95 -11.07 5.73 -8.00
N SER A 96 -10.62 4.94 -8.99
CA SER A 96 -11.29 4.81 -10.29
C SER A 96 -12.35 3.69 -10.34
N SER A 97 -12.39 2.81 -9.35
CA SER A 97 -13.40 1.77 -9.22
C SER A 97 -14.33 2.04 -8.05
N TYR A 98 -13.92 1.65 -6.83
CA TYR A 98 -14.78 1.75 -5.66
C TYR A 98 -15.27 3.17 -5.38
N ALA A 99 -14.37 4.16 -5.34
CA ALA A 99 -14.77 5.53 -5.02
C ALA A 99 -15.57 6.16 -6.17
N ASP A 100 -15.22 5.87 -7.42
CA ASP A 100 -15.99 6.35 -8.57
C ASP A 100 -17.42 5.81 -8.59
N GLU A 101 -17.64 4.55 -8.24
CA GLU A 101 -18.97 3.93 -8.20
C GLU A 101 -19.81 4.44 -7.01
N ASN A 102 -19.18 4.63 -5.84
CA ASN A 102 -19.89 4.86 -4.58
C ASN A 102 -19.99 6.32 -4.16
N LEU A 103 -19.26 7.25 -4.79
CA LEU A 103 -19.31 8.67 -4.48
C LEU A 103 -19.99 9.48 -5.57
N SER A 104 -20.68 10.52 -5.16
CA SER A 104 -21.45 11.43 -6.02
C SER A 104 -21.06 12.88 -5.76
N GLN A 105 -21.57 13.79 -6.59
CA GLN A 105 -21.34 15.23 -6.43
C GLN A 105 -21.72 15.73 -5.03
N GLY A 106 -20.81 16.41 -4.39
CA GLY A 106 -20.99 16.98 -3.05
C GLY A 106 -20.65 16.02 -1.91
N ASP A 107 -20.38 14.73 -2.17
CA ASP A 107 -19.83 13.82 -1.18
C ASP A 107 -18.40 14.23 -0.78
N GLU A 108 -17.96 13.82 0.40
CA GLU A 108 -16.71 14.24 1.00
C GLU A 108 -15.75 13.05 1.19
N ILE A 109 -14.49 13.28 0.85
CA ILE A 109 -13.36 12.42 1.23
C ILE A 109 -12.50 13.15 2.24
N ILE A 110 -12.11 12.47 3.33
CA ILE A 110 -11.14 12.99 4.30
C ILE A 110 -9.76 12.38 4.00
N ILE A 111 -8.75 13.24 3.90
CA ILE A 111 -7.34 12.86 3.80
C ILE A 111 -6.50 13.69 4.79
N THR A 112 -5.25 13.29 5.01
CA THR A 112 -4.37 14.02 5.93
C THR A 112 -3.29 14.81 5.21
N THR A 113 -2.72 15.80 5.88
CA THR A 113 -1.58 16.56 5.35
C THR A 113 -0.27 15.78 5.35
N MET A 114 -0.22 14.59 5.95
CA MET A 114 0.94 13.70 5.93
C MET A 114 0.96 12.73 4.72
N GLU A 115 -0.05 12.75 3.87
CA GLU A 115 -0.14 11.79 2.77
C GLU A 115 0.98 11.96 1.75
N HIS A 116 1.45 10.84 1.22
CA HIS A 116 2.25 10.85 0.00
C HIS A 116 1.39 11.28 -1.19
N HIS A 117 1.97 11.96 -2.18
CA HIS A 117 1.25 12.40 -3.39
C HIS A 117 0.43 11.30 -4.07
N ALA A 118 0.88 10.04 -3.99
CA ALA A 118 0.14 8.89 -4.51
C ALA A 118 -1.25 8.73 -3.87
N ASN A 119 -1.40 9.16 -2.60
CA ASN A 119 -2.67 9.14 -1.87
C ASN A 119 -3.33 10.54 -1.78
N ILE A 120 -2.95 11.46 -2.64
CA ILE A 120 -3.54 12.81 -2.78
C ILE A 120 -4.10 13.00 -4.18
N VAL A 121 -3.26 12.83 -5.19
CA VAL A 121 -3.56 13.21 -6.59
C VAL A 121 -4.76 12.46 -7.16
N PRO A 122 -4.95 11.15 -6.94
CA PRO A 122 -6.13 10.43 -7.44
C PRO A 122 -7.47 11.01 -6.94
N TRP A 123 -7.50 11.49 -5.70
CA TRP A 123 -8.68 12.14 -5.13
C TRP A 123 -8.97 13.49 -5.75
N HIS A 124 -7.94 14.25 -6.14
CA HIS A 124 -8.13 15.49 -6.91
C HIS A 124 -8.71 15.20 -8.29
N PHE A 125 -8.26 14.18 -9.00
CA PHE A 125 -8.85 13.77 -10.27
C PHE A 125 -10.32 13.34 -10.10
N LEU A 126 -10.62 12.60 -9.02
CA LEU A 126 -12.00 12.23 -8.72
C LEU A 126 -12.85 13.47 -8.40
N ARG A 127 -12.31 14.45 -7.65
CA ARG A 127 -12.97 15.73 -7.40
C ARG A 127 -13.32 16.48 -8.69
N GLU A 128 -12.37 16.58 -9.60
CA GLU A 128 -12.61 17.28 -10.89
C GLU A 128 -13.66 16.55 -11.73
N ARG A 129 -13.63 15.22 -11.73
CA ARG A 129 -14.53 14.40 -12.55
C ARG A 129 -15.93 14.28 -11.96
N LYS A 130 -16.07 14.16 -10.66
CA LYS A 130 -17.35 13.89 -9.98
C LYS A 130 -17.89 15.02 -9.09
N GLY A 131 -17.10 16.06 -8.84
CA GLY A 131 -17.53 17.17 -7.99
C GLY A 131 -17.59 16.84 -6.50
N ILE A 132 -16.83 15.82 -6.05
CA ILE A 132 -16.65 15.52 -4.62
C ILE A 132 -15.83 16.63 -3.95
N GLN A 133 -15.82 16.64 -2.63
CA GLN A 133 -15.03 17.57 -1.83
C GLN A 133 -13.93 16.82 -1.06
N ILE A 134 -12.75 17.42 -0.99
CA ILE A 134 -11.64 16.89 -0.20
C ILE A 134 -11.52 17.72 1.08
N LYS A 135 -11.63 17.06 2.22
CA LYS A 135 -11.38 17.64 3.54
C LYS A 135 -10.01 17.20 4.03
N TRP A 136 -9.28 18.15 4.58
CA TRP A 136 -7.93 17.93 5.08
C TRP A 136 -7.93 17.90 6.61
N ILE A 137 -7.20 16.96 7.17
CA ILE A 137 -6.87 16.92 8.59
C ILE A 137 -5.39 17.25 8.74
N ASP A 138 -5.10 18.26 9.54
CA ASP A 138 -3.74 18.70 9.82
C ASP A 138 -3.13 17.94 10.99
N CYS A 139 -1.84 17.61 10.89
CA CYS A 139 -1.06 17.12 12.01
C CYS A 139 -0.40 18.28 12.78
N ASP A 140 -0.05 18.03 14.03
CA ASP A 140 0.77 18.93 14.81
C ASP A 140 2.25 18.91 14.36
N GLN A 141 3.10 19.71 15.03
CA GLN A 141 4.53 19.80 14.72
C GLN A 141 5.30 18.49 14.93
N ASN A 142 4.72 17.52 15.64
CA ASN A 142 5.27 16.19 15.90
C ASN A 142 4.67 15.11 14.97
N GLY A 143 3.85 15.48 13.99
CA GLY A 143 3.15 14.56 13.11
C GLY A 143 2.01 13.79 13.76
N LYS A 144 1.45 14.30 14.88
CA LYS A 144 0.30 13.68 15.55
C LYS A 144 -1.00 14.31 15.10
N PHE A 145 -2.02 13.48 14.97
CA PHE A 145 -3.40 13.90 14.73
C PHE A 145 -4.21 13.85 16.01
N ASP A 146 -5.02 14.87 16.22
CA ASP A 146 -6.08 14.82 17.22
C ASP A 146 -7.30 14.13 16.62
N ILE A 147 -7.74 13.02 17.21
CA ILE A 147 -8.92 12.27 16.76
C ILE A 147 -10.18 13.13 16.72
N ASN A 148 -10.27 14.14 17.60
CA ASN A 148 -11.39 15.09 17.61
C ASN A 148 -11.49 15.92 16.31
N GLN A 149 -10.37 16.07 15.57
CA GLN A 149 -10.42 16.71 14.25
C GLN A 149 -11.15 15.84 13.24
N PHE A 150 -10.91 14.51 13.27
CA PHE A 150 -11.66 13.56 12.43
C PHE A 150 -13.13 13.54 12.81
N GLU A 151 -13.48 13.49 14.10
CA GLU A 151 -14.87 13.53 14.57
C GLU A 151 -15.60 14.79 14.06
N LYS A 152 -14.96 15.95 14.16
CA LYS A 152 -15.54 17.22 13.68
C LYS A 152 -15.62 17.33 12.15
N ALA A 153 -14.68 16.67 11.43
CA ALA A 153 -14.65 16.69 9.97
C ALA A 153 -15.68 15.76 9.36
N ILE A 154 -16.02 14.65 10.04
CA ILE A 154 -17.04 13.70 9.56
C ILE A 154 -18.42 14.36 9.57
N THR A 155 -19.11 14.29 8.44
CA THR A 155 -20.49 14.73 8.27
C THR A 155 -21.32 13.63 7.60
N SER A 156 -22.60 13.85 7.42
CA SER A 156 -23.46 12.92 6.65
C SER A 156 -23.04 12.76 5.18
N LYS A 157 -22.22 13.70 4.67
CA LYS A 157 -21.66 13.66 3.32
C LYS A 157 -20.32 12.93 3.23
N THR A 158 -19.65 12.64 4.34
CA THR A 158 -18.39 11.93 4.34
C THR A 158 -18.63 10.47 3.95
N LYS A 159 -18.02 10.03 2.85
CA LYS A 159 -18.21 8.70 2.26
C LYS A 159 -16.93 7.88 2.19
N PHE A 160 -15.77 8.49 2.38
CA PHE A 160 -14.49 7.81 2.30
C PHE A 160 -13.43 8.53 3.13
N ILE A 161 -12.49 7.77 3.69
CA ILE A 161 -11.30 8.31 4.37
C ILE A 161 -10.07 7.62 3.78
N ALA A 162 -9.03 8.38 3.44
CA ALA A 162 -7.76 7.82 2.97
C ALA A 162 -6.61 8.38 3.82
N VAL A 163 -5.85 7.49 4.47
CA VAL A 163 -4.81 7.87 5.43
C VAL A 163 -3.55 7.02 5.29
N THR A 164 -2.39 7.63 5.52
CA THR A 164 -1.13 6.91 5.62
C THR A 164 -0.99 6.25 6.99
N GLN A 165 -0.48 5.01 7.02
CA GLN A 165 -0.14 4.32 8.28
C GLN A 165 1.11 4.90 8.91
N MET A 166 2.09 5.30 8.10
CA MET A 166 3.34 5.92 8.54
C MET A 166 3.83 6.90 7.47
N SER A 167 4.18 8.10 7.89
CA SER A 167 4.74 9.12 7.00
C SER A 167 6.14 8.73 6.51
N ASN A 168 6.35 8.77 5.20
CA ASN A 168 7.68 8.59 4.60
C ASN A 168 8.64 9.76 4.88
N VAL A 169 8.12 10.91 5.31
CA VAL A 169 8.90 12.12 5.60
C VAL A 169 9.21 12.22 7.09
N LEU A 170 8.19 12.06 7.95
CA LEU A 170 8.30 12.28 9.38
C LEU A 170 8.61 10.99 10.16
N GLY A 171 8.34 9.81 9.59
CA GLY A 171 8.37 8.54 10.31
C GLY A 171 7.29 8.44 11.41
N ALA A 172 6.38 9.40 11.46
CA ALA A 172 5.28 9.41 12.42
C ALA A 172 4.15 8.50 11.95
N SER A 173 3.57 7.75 12.89
CA SER A 173 2.41 6.86 12.67
C SER A 173 1.19 7.43 13.39
N PRO A 174 0.11 7.78 12.69
CA PRO A 174 -1.16 8.09 13.32
C PRO A 174 -1.75 6.84 13.99
N ASN A 175 -2.64 7.04 14.97
CA ASN A 175 -3.38 5.92 15.55
C ASN A 175 -4.46 5.45 14.56
N ILE A 176 -4.05 4.60 13.61
CA ILE A 176 -4.92 4.07 12.55
C ILE A 176 -6.14 3.37 13.12
N LYS A 177 -5.98 2.60 14.21
CA LYS A 177 -7.10 1.88 14.80
C LYS A 177 -8.21 2.83 15.26
N ASN A 178 -7.87 3.91 15.93
CA ASN A 178 -8.88 4.88 16.38
C ASN A 178 -9.59 5.54 15.18
N ILE A 179 -8.87 5.84 14.10
CA ILE A 179 -9.46 6.41 12.88
C ILE A 179 -10.42 5.40 12.25
N ILE A 180 -10.03 4.12 12.17
CA ILE A 180 -10.87 3.05 11.62
C ILE A 180 -12.12 2.85 12.49
N ASP A 181 -11.97 2.70 13.80
CA ASP A 181 -13.08 2.48 14.73
C ASP A 181 -14.10 3.63 14.63
N LEU A 182 -13.62 4.87 14.60
CA LEU A 182 -14.46 6.05 14.39
C LEU A 182 -15.19 6.01 13.05
N SER A 183 -14.47 5.74 11.97
CA SER A 183 -15.01 5.72 10.61
C SER A 183 -16.06 4.63 10.44
N HIS A 184 -15.76 3.43 10.92
CA HIS A 184 -16.67 2.28 10.83
C HIS A 184 -17.93 2.45 11.67
N SER A 185 -17.86 3.16 12.82
CA SER A 185 -19.04 3.49 13.61
C SER A 185 -20.06 4.36 12.82
N GLN A 186 -19.58 5.05 11.77
CA GLN A 186 -20.37 5.85 10.84
C GLN A 186 -20.62 5.15 9.49
N GLY A 187 -20.18 3.90 9.33
CA GLY A 187 -20.29 3.16 8.07
C GLY A 187 -19.37 3.66 6.94
N ILE A 188 -18.31 4.40 7.28
CA ILE A 188 -17.38 5.00 6.31
C ILE A 188 -16.20 4.07 6.09
N PRO A 189 -15.94 3.60 4.85
CA PRO A 189 -14.76 2.80 4.52
C PRO A 189 -13.48 3.63 4.56
N VAL A 190 -12.36 2.95 4.87
CA VAL A 190 -11.04 3.58 5.00
C VAL A 190 -10.07 2.93 4.04
N LEU A 191 -9.24 3.73 3.36
CA LEU A 191 -8.06 3.27 2.64
C LEU A 191 -6.82 3.61 3.46
N ILE A 192 -5.96 2.62 3.67
CA ILE A 192 -4.71 2.75 4.43
C ILE A 192 -3.53 2.61 3.48
N ASP A 193 -2.77 3.69 3.31
CA ASP A 193 -1.46 3.60 2.66
C ASP A 193 -0.44 3.02 3.66
N GLY A 194 -0.20 1.71 3.53
CA GLY A 194 0.74 0.96 4.33
C GLY A 194 2.16 0.89 3.76
N CYS A 195 2.51 1.68 2.75
CA CYS A 195 3.80 1.57 2.07
C CYS A 195 5.02 1.68 3.00
N GLN A 196 4.94 2.45 4.07
CA GLN A 196 5.97 2.50 5.11
C GLN A 196 5.65 1.58 6.27
N GLY A 197 4.41 1.57 6.73
CA GLY A 197 3.98 0.80 7.92
C GLY A 197 4.25 -0.69 7.80
N VAL A 198 4.00 -1.29 6.63
CA VAL A 198 4.19 -2.73 6.38
C VAL A 198 5.63 -3.23 6.63
N VAL A 199 6.62 -2.32 6.56
CA VAL A 199 8.03 -2.65 6.80
C VAL A 199 8.35 -2.71 8.31
N HIS A 200 7.61 -1.96 9.12
CA HIS A 200 7.93 -1.73 10.53
C HIS A 200 6.95 -2.39 11.50
N GLU A 201 5.74 -2.69 11.05
CA GLU A 201 4.66 -3.19 11.89
C GLU A 201 4.10 -4.51 11.34
N LYS A 202 3.65 -5.39 12.24
CA LYS A 202 2.87 -6.55 11.84
C LYS A 202 1.48 -6.08 11.42
N ILE A 203 1.07 -6.48 10.23
CA ILE A 203 -0.24 -6.12 9.69
C ILE A 203 -1.21 -7.29 9.89
N ASP A 204 -2.39 -6.98 10.39
CA ASP A 204 -3.54 -7.89 10.46
C ASP A 204 -4.76 -7.19 9.87
N VAL A 205 -5.05 -7.49 8.61
CA VAL A 205 -6.17 -6.84 7.90
C VAL A 205 -7.54 -7.27 8.42
N GLN A 206 -7.64 -8.37 9.15
CA GLN A 206 -8.90 -8.75 9.79
C GLN A 206 -9.22 -7.85 10.99
N GLU A 207 -8.18 -7.35 11.70
CA GLU A 207 -8.36 -6.35 12.76
C GLU A 207 -8.68 -4.95 12.20
N LEU A 208 -8.31 -4.68 10.94
CA LEU A 208 -8.58 -3.42 10.26
C LEU A 208 -10.01 -3.35 9.69
N ASP A 209 -10.78 -4.41 9.73
CA ASP A 209 -12.15 -4.62 9.25
C ASP A 209 -12.64 -3.58 8.20
N ARG A 210 -13.16 -4.05 7.04
CA ARG A 210 -13.70 -3.19 5.95
C ARG A 210 -12.78 -2.08 5.44
N ALA A 211 -11.48 -2.15 5.70
CA ALA A 211 -10.49 -1.21 5.18
C ALA A 211 -9.83 -1.76 3.92
N PHE A 212 -9.48 -0.86 3.00
CA PHE A 212 -8.50 -1.16 1.96
C PHE A 212 -7.11 -0.97 2.55
N TYR A 213 -6.20 -1.89 2.26
CA TYR A 213 -4.80 -1.77 2.67
C TYR A 213 -3.91 -1.97 1.46
N LEU A 214 -2.90 -1.12 1.30
CA LEU A 214 -2.01 -1.21 0.15
C LEU A 214 -0.54 -0.99 0.52
N PHE A 215 0.35 -1.55 -0.28
CA PHE A 215 1.79 -1.27 -0.21
C PHE A 215 2.52 -1.56 -1.53
N SER A 216 3.74 -1.02 -1.64
CA SER A 216 4.64 -1.26 -2.77
C SER A 216 5.70 -2.30 -2.41
N GLY A 217 5.93 -3.27 -3.30
CA GLY A 217 6.90 -4.34 -3.09
C GLY A 217 8.33 -3.85 -2.90
N HIS A 218 8.75 -2.82 -3.68
CA HIS A 218 10.12 -2.30 -3.61
C HIS A 218 10.51 -1.62 -2.29
N LYS A 219 9.54 -1.31 -1.42
CA LYS A 219 9.81 -0.82 -0.06
C LYS A 219 9.94 -1.96 0.94
N LEU A 220 9.33 -3.10 0.65
CA LEU A 220 9.38 -4.33 1.46
C LEU A 220 10.37 -5.36 0.85
N TYR A 221 11.55 -4.90 0.44
CA TYR A 221 12.66 -5.72 -0.11
C TYR A 221 12.33 -6.47 -1.41
N GLY A 222 11.15 -6.31 -1.96
CA GLY A 222 10.68 -6.96 -3.18
C GLY A 222 11.13 -6.26 -4.46
N PRO A 223 10.77 -6.79 -5.63
CA PRO A 223 11.07 -6.17 -6.92
C PRO A 223 10.29 -4.86 -7.12
N ASN A 224 10.78 -4.05 -8.08
CA ASN A 224 10.04 -2.90 -8.58
C ASN A 224 8.89 -3.36 -9.48
N GLY A 225 7.89 -2.51 -9.68
CA GLY A 225 6.78 -2.80 -10.59
C GLY A 225 5.72 -3.75 -10.03
N ILE A 226 5.72 -3.97 -8.71
CA ILE A 226 4.71 -4.74 -8.02
C ILE A 226 4.18 -3.98 -6.79
N GLY A 227 2.87 -3.99 -6.61
CA GLY A 227 2.17 -3.55 -5.42
C GLY A 227 1.10 -4.54 -5.02
N ILE A 228 0.63 -4.38 -3.80
CA ILE A 228 -0.44 -5.16 -3.21
C ILE A 228 -1.57 -4.22 -2.82
N LEU A 229 -2.79 -4.62 -3.15
CA LEU A 229 -4.02 -4.05 -2.64
C LEU A 229 -4.86 -5.18 -2.01
N TYR A 230 -5.24 -4.97 -0.77
CA TYR A 230 -6.23 -5.76 -0.04
C TYR A 230 -7.55 -4.99 -0.02
#